data_c4bf65390ef67359605bcfb6ef445f09
#
_entry.id   c4bf65390ef67359605bcfb6ef445f09
#
_cell.length_a   1.000
_cell.length_b   1.000
_cell.length_c   1.000
_cell.angle_alpha   90.00
_cell.angle_beta   90.00
_cell.angle_gamma   90.00
#
_symmetry.space_group_name_H-M   'P 1'
#
loop_
_entity.id
_entity.type
_entity.pdbx_description
1 polymer ?
#
loop_
_entity_poly.entity_id
_entity_poly.type
_entity_poly.pdbx_seq_one_letter_code
_entity_poly.pdbx_strand_id
1 'polypeptide(L)'
;MNIRIRKDGYLVCNKLKIRCTFGKAGIQSQKKEGDKTTPKGKFFIGKLYYRPDRIKNVKTFLKKKIIKKNTRWCNDINSKFYNREINFNSTIKAEKLFRKDYKYNLLAVINYNIHPTIRGKGSAIFLHLTKNYKPT
;
A
#
# COMPACT_ATOMS: atom_id res chain seq x y z
N MET A 1 12.21 -8.21 12.18
CA MET A 1 12.39 -6.75 12.01
C MET A 1 11.04 -6.07 12.20
N ASN A 2 10.95 -5.06 13.06
CA ASN A 2 9.73 -4.30 13.31
C ASN A 2 9.87 -2.89 12.74
N ILE A 3 8.86 -2.45 11.97
CA ILE A 3 8.75 -1.08 11.48
C ILE A 3 7.63 -0.40 12.28
N ARG A 4 7.92 0.75 12.86
CA ARG A 4 6.94 1.54 13.61
C ARG A 4 6.69 2.86 12.90
N ILE A 5 5.43 3.15 12.58
CA ILE A 5 4.98 4.47 12.12
C ILE A 5 4.51 5.26 13.34
N ARG A 6 5.09 6.44 13.53
CA ARG A 6 4.82 7.34 14.65
C ARG A 6 3.89 8.46 14.21
N LYS A 7 3.04 8.93 15.12
CA LYS A 7 2.11 10.05 14.85
C LYS A 7 2.84 11.38 14.55
N ASP A 8 4.10 11.51 15.00
CA ASP A 8 4.95 12.67 14.71
C ASP A 8 5.57 12.67 13.30
N GLY A 9 5.13 11.76 12.42
CA GLY A 9 5.57 11.72 11.03
C GLY A 9 6.90 11.01 10.79
N TYR A 10 7.25 10.05 11.63
CA TYR A 10 8.47 9.25 11.47
C TYR A 10 8.17 7.75 11.36
N LEU A 11 8.88 7.12 10.45
CA LEU A 11 9.04 5.67 10.37
C LEU A 11 10.35 5.30 11.07
N VAL A 12 10.28 4.37 12.01
CA VAL A 12 11.43 3.91 12.79
C VAL A 12 11.60 2.40 12.60
N CYS A 13 12.82 1.98 12.29
CA CYS A 13 13.21 0.59 12.15
C CYS A 13 14.65 0.41 12.65
N ASN A 14 14.83 -0.31 13.74
CA ASN A 14 16.13 -0.42 14.41
C ASN A 14 16.74 0.99 14.69
N LYS A 15 17.95 1.26 14.18
CA LYS A 15 18.63 2.56 14.28
C LYS A 15 18.17 3.57 13.20
N LEU A 16 17.36 3.13 12.22
CA LEU A 16 16.89 3.98 11.12
C LEU A 16 15.67 4.78 11.55
N LYS A 17 15.71 6.08 11.37
CA LYS A 17 14.58 7.01 11.56
C LYS A 17 14.41 7.83 10.28
N ILE A 18 13.27 7.66 9.60
CA ILE A 18 12.99 8.33 8.32
C ILE A 18 11.70 9.13 8.47
N ARG A 19 11.68 10.34 7.93
CA ARG A 19 10.45 11.12 7.84
C ARG A 19 9.45 10.43 6.91
N CYS A 20 8.20 10.33 7.32
CA CYS A 20 7.13 9.71 6.55
C CYS A 20 5.81 10.46 6.69
N THR A 21 4.86 10.10 5.84
CA THR A 21 3.47 10.57 5.91
C THR A 21 2.53 9.37 5.98
N PHE A 22 1.30 9.65 6.35
CA PHE A 22 0.21 8.68 6.40
C PHE A 22 -1.06 9.30 5.78
N GLY A 23 -2.18 8.59 5.77
CA GLY A 23 -3.42 9.05 5.15
C GLY A 23 -3.84 10.45 5.60
N LYS A 24 -4.42 11.23 4.69
CA LYS A 24 -4.80 12.64 4.93
C LYS A 24 -5.67 12.84 6.15
N ALA A 25 -6.53 11.88 6.47
CA ALA A 25 -7.42 11.90 7.63
C ALA A 25 -6.78 11.26 8.89
N GLY A 26 -5.46 11.04 8.88
CA GLY A 26 -4.70 10.55 10.04
C GLY A 26 -4.72 9.04 10.20
N ILE A 27 -4.49 8.59 11.45
CA ILE A 27 -4.42 7.18 11.82
C ILE A 27 -5.67 6.84 12.64
N GLN A 28 -6.45 5.84 12.20
CA GLN A 28 -7.71 5.46 12.81
C GLN A 28 -7.78 3.95 13.11
N SER A 29 -8.47 3.58 14.20
CA SER A 29 -8.71 2.18 14.57
C SER A 29 -9.87 1.56 13.79
N GLN A 30 -10.89 2.36 13.46
CA GLN A 30 -12.05 1.93 12.67
C GLN A 30 -11.97 2.51 11.27
N LYS A 31 -11.30 1.77 10.36
CA LYS A 31 -11.15 2.17 8.98
C LYS A 31 -12.38 1.80 8.15
N LYS A 32 -12.75 2.70 7.23
CA LYS A 32 -13.75 2.47 6.19
C LYS A 32 -13.12 2.65 4.81
N GLU A 33 -13.72 2.05 3.78
CA GLU A 33 -13.28 2.27 2.39
C GLU A 33 -13.43 3.75 2.02
N GLY A 34 -12.37 4.33 1.43
CA GLY A 34 -12.37 5.72 0.98
C GLY A 34 -12.19 6.79 2.07
N ASP A 35 -12.02 6.44 3.34
CA ASP A 35 -11.89 7.37 4.46
C ASP A 35 -10.56 8.15 4.53
N LYS A 36 -9.61 7.83 3.64
CA LYS A 36 -8.28 8.45 3.55
C LYS A 36 -7.46 8.34 4.84
N THR A 37 -7.74 7.34 5.68
CA THR A 37 -6.99 7.08 6.91
C THR A 37 -5.96 5.97 6.73
N THR A 38 -4.96 5.96 7.59
CA THR A 38 -4.06 4.82 7.79
C THR A 38 -4.59 3.99 8.96
N PRO A 39 -4.72 2.65 8.83
CA PRO A 39 -5.22 1.83 9.91
C PRO A 39 -4.25 1.81 11.09
N LYS A 40 -4.79 1.99 12.30
CA LYS A 40 -4.06 1.77 13.55
C LYS A 40 -3.99 0.29 13.86
N GLY A 41 -2.81 -0.22 14.18
CA GLY A 41 -2.64 -1.62 14.56
C GLY A 41 -1.26 -2.15 14.22
N LYS A 42 -1.10 -3.46 14.38
CA LYS A 42 0.10 -4.22 14.03
C LYS A 42 -0.22 -5.15 12.88
N PHE A 43 0.49 -5.01 11.78
CA PHE A 43 0.23 -5.73 10.53
C PHE A 43 1.53 -6.31 9.97
N PHE A 44 1.43 -7.43 9.28
CA PHE A 44 2.56 -7.97 8.52
C PHE A 44 2.75 -7.18 7.22
N ILE A 45 4.00 -7.07 6.78
CA ILE A 45 4.33 -6.61 5.44
C ILE A 45 4.26 -7.81 4.50
N GLY A 46 3.45 -7.69 3.47
CA GLY A 46 3.27 -8.70 2.45
C GLY A 46 4.29 -8.60 1.31
N LYS A 47 3.82 -8.75 0.07
CA LYS A 47 4.68 -8.70 -1.12
C LYS A 47 5.19 -7.29 -1.37
N LEU A 48 6.42 -7.22 -1.90
CA LEU A 48 7.01 -6.01 -2.45
C LEU A 48 6.78 -5.95 -3.96
N TYR A 49 6.12 -4.91 -4.42
CA TYR A 49 5.88 -4.62 -5.83
C TYR A 49 6.86 -3.56 -6.32
N TYR A 50 7.34 -3.70 -7.55
CA TYR A 50 8.29 -2.73 -8.12
C TYR A 50 8.17 -2.59 -9.64
N ARG A 51 8.65 -1.47 -10.16
CA ARG A 51 8.75 -1.13 -11.57
C ARG A 51 10.18 -1.46 -12.06
N PRO A 52 10.39 -2.59 -12.76
CA PRO A 52 11.74 -3.00 -13.19
C PRO A 52 12.34 -2.07 -14.26
N ASP A 53 11.49 -1.33 -14.97
CA ASP A 53 11.91 -0.29 -15.91
C ASP A 53 12.44 0.98 -15.22
N ARG A 54 12.21 1.15 -13.92
CA ARG A 54 12.62 2.32 -13.13
C ARG A 54 13.54 2.00 -11.97
N ILE A 55 13.42 0.81 -11.37
CA ILE A 55 14.24 0.39 -10.25
C ILE A 55 14.94 -0.92 -10.59
N LYS A 56 16.26 -0.87 -10.65
CA LYS A 56 17.13 -2.04 -10.84
C LYS A 56 17.55 -2.62 -9.48
N ASN A 57 17.87 -3.93 -9.46
CA ASN A 57 18.54 -4.59 -8.33
C ASN A 57 17.83 -4.41 -6.95
N VAL A 58 16.52 -4.59 -6.89
CA VAL A 58 15.78 -4.54 -5.63
C VAL A 58 16.24 -5.68 -4.71
N LYS A 59 16.96 -5.33 -3.64
CA LYS A 59 17.41 -6.26 -2.59
C LYS A 59 16.38 -6.27 -1.46
N THR A 60 15.80 -7.44 -1.16
CA THR A 60 14.79 -7.58 -0.10
C THR A 60 14.60 -9.05 0.26
N PHE A 61 14.19 -9.33 1.48
CA PHE A 61 13.72 -10.64 1.93
C PHE A 61 12.23 -10.88 1.63
N LEU A 62 11.49 -9.83 1.25
CA LEU A 62 10.09 -9.95 0.89
C LEU A 62 9.92 -10.61 -0.48
N LYS A 63 8.84 -11.36 -0.66
CA LYS A 63 8.48 -11.90 -1.97
C LYS A 63 8.24 -10.75 -2.95
N LYS A 64 9.05 -10.68 -4.02
CA LYS A 64 8.98 -9.63 -5.04
C LYS A 64 7.92 -9.91 -6.08
N LYS A 65 7.30 -8.87 -6.60
CA LYS A 65 6.39 -8.92 -7.75
C LYS A 65 6.57 -7.70 -8.64
N ILE A 66 6.54 -7.92 -9.96
CA ILE A 66 6.65 -6.87 -10.98
C ILE A 66 5.31 -6.17 -11.14
N ILE A 67 5.33 -4.84 -11.23
CA ILE A 67 4.18 -4.04 -11.63
C ILE A 67 4.15 -3.98 -13.17
N LYS A 68 3.15 -4.60 -13.78
CA LYS A 68 2.87 -4.57 -15.22
C LYS A 68 1.85 -3.47 -15.54
N LYS A 69 1.70 -3.11 -16.82
CA LYS A 69 0.75 -2.07 -17.27
C LYS A 69 -0.70 -2.32 -16.84
N ASN A 70 -1.09 -3.59 -16.73
CA ASN A 70 -2.43 -4.01 -16.30
C ASN A 70 -2.54 -4.36 -14.81
N THR A 71 -1.48 -4.20 -14.02
CA THR A 71 -1.52 -4.49 -12.57
C THR A 71 -2.35 -3.44 -11.87
N ARG A 72 -3.40 -3.88 -11.16
CA ARG A 72 -4.33 -3.04 -10.41
C ARG A 72 -4.63 -3.67 -9.06
N TRP A 73 -5.13 -2.87 -8.13
CA TRP A 73 -5.63 -3.33 -6.83
C TRP A 73 -7.11 -3.00 -6.71
N CYS A 74 -7.95 -4.03 -6.58
CA CYS A 74 -9.40 -3.85 -6.53
C CYS A 74 -9.83 -3.17 -5.22
N ASN A 75 -10.53 -2.06 -5.33
CA ASN A 75 -11.15 -1.31 -4.23
C ASN A 75 -12.68 -1.20 -4.37
N ASP A 76 -13.26 -2.02 -5.23
CA ASP A 76 -14.69 -2.13 -5.42
C ASP A 76 -15.31 -3.04 -4.35
N ILE A 77 -16.07 -2.45 -3.43
CA ILE A 77 -16.72 -3.15 -2.31
C ILE A 77 -17.70 -4.24 -2.75
N ASN A 78 -18.23 -4.14 -3.98
CA ASN A 78 -19.19 -5.12 -4.53
C ASN A 78 -18.49 -6.28 -5.24
N SER A 79 -17.19 -6.15 -5.50
CA SER A 79 -16.42 -7.16 -6.22
C SER A 79 -15.99 -8.32 -5.30
N LYS A 80 -16.03 -9.55 -5.82
CA LYS A 80 -15.40 -10.71 -5.19
C LYS A 80 -13.87 -10.59 -5.07
N PHE A 81 -13.28 -9.67 -5.84
CA PHE A 81 -11.84 -9.36 -5.83
C PHE A 81 -11.48 -8.23 -4.87
N TYR A 82 -12.42 -7.73 -4.07
CA TYR A 82 -12.15 -6.63 -3.15
C TYR A 82 -10.88 -6.85 -2.33
N ASN A 83 -10.06 -5.81 -2.25
CA ASN A 83 -8.74 -5.78 -1.58
C ASN A 83 -7.75 -6.84 -2.08
N ARG A 84 -7.79 -7.14 -3.38
CA ARG A 84 -6.87 -8.07 -4.05
C ARG A 84 -6.28 -7.45 -5.32
N GLU A 85 -5.12 -7.95 -5.71
CA GLU A 85 -4.55 -7.67 -7.01
C GLU A 85 -5.40 -8.28 -8.13
N ILE A 86 -5.55 -7.51 -9.21
CA ILE A 86 -6.15 -7.96 -10.48
C ILE A 86 -5.24 -7.56 -11.65
N ASN A 87 -5.18 -8.39 -12.69
CA ASN A 87 -4.30 -8.21 -13.86
C ASN A 87 -5.06 -8.29 -15.19
N PHE A 88 -6.35 -8.02 -15.18
CA PHE A 88 -7.20 -8.05 -16.36
C PHE A 88 -7.91 -6.71 -16.55
N ASN A 89 -8.25 -6.40 -17.79
CA ASN A 89 -9.06 -5.23 -18.11
C ASN A 89 -10.51 -5.53 -17.70
N SER A 90 -11.03 -4.73 -16.78
CA SER A 90 -12.41 -4.84 -16.33
C SER A 90 -12.96 -3.46 -16.00
N THR A 91 -14.28 -3.38 -15.92
CA THR A 91 -15.02 -2.22 -15.41
C THR A 91 -14.97 -2.11 -13.88
N ILE A 92 -14.36 -3.09 -13.21
CA ILE A 92 -14.24 -3.13 -11.75
C ILE A 92 -13.40 -1.94 -11.28
N LYS A 93 -13.90 -1.22 -10.29
CA LYS A 93 -13.19 -0.12 -9.65
C LYS A 93 -11.89 -0.63 -9.02
N ALA A 94 -10.77 -0.11 -9.50
CA ALA A 94 -9.46 -0.57 -9.03
C ALA A 94 -8.40 0.53 -9.16
N GLU A 95 -7.48 0.55 -8.23
CA GLU A 95 -6.32 1.44 -8.25
C GLU A 95 -5.24 0.91 -9.19
N LYS A 96 -4.81 1.75 -10.15
CA LYS A 96 -3.72 1.42 -11.08
C LYS A 96 -2.38 1.48 -10.33
N LEU A 97 -1.63 0.38 -10.32
CA LEU A 97 -0.29 0.37 -9.73
C LEU A 97 0.78 0.84 -10.72
N PHE A 98 0.55 0.68 -12.03
CA PHE A 98 1.45 1.20 -13.06
C PHE A 98 1.18 2.69 -13.30
N ARG A 99 1.86 3.55 -12.55
CA ARG A 99 1.65 5.01 -12.56
C ARG A 99 2.69 5.74 -13.40
N LYS A 100 2.33 6.94 -13.88
CA LYS A 100 3.28 7.86 -14.54
C LYS A 100 4.23 8.50 -13.53
N ASP A 101 3.73 8.85 -12.33
CA ASP A 101 4.55 9.34 -11.24
C ASP A 101 5.38 8.20 -10.62
N TYR A 102 6.27 8.52 -9.69
CA TYR A 102 7.18 7.54 -9.10
C TYR A 102 6.65 6.92 -7.79
N LYS A 103 5.49 7.34 -7.28
CA LYS A 103 4.98 6.89 -5.98
C LYS A 103 4.96 5.38 -5.83
N TYR A 104 4.55 4.65 -6.87
CA TYR A 104 4.48 3.19 -6.90
C TYR A 104 5.63 2.53 -7.67
N ASN A 105 6.75 3.24 -7.88
CA ASN A 105 7.94 2.57 -8.40
C ASN A 105 8.40 1.44 -7.48
N LEU A 106 8.15 1.62 -6.18
CA LEU A 106 8.36 0.64 -5.12
C LEU A 106 7.21 0.77 -4.11
N LEU A 107 6.53 -0.33 -3.84
CA LEU A 107 5.51 -0.39 -2.81
C LEU A 107 5.48 -1.75 -2.12
N ALA A 108 5.25 -1.75 -0.80
CA ALA A 108 5.01 -2.97 -0.04
C ALA A 108 3.55 -3.00 0.44
N VAL A 109 2.89 -4.13 0.26
CA VAL A 109 1.52 -4.33 0.74
C VAL A 109 1.54 -4.48 2.25
N ILE A 110 0.74 -3.72 2.95
CA ILE A 110 0.45 -3.94 4.36
C ILE A 110 -0.74 -4.89 4.45
N ASN A 111 -0.56 -6.02 5.13
CA ASN A 111 -1.59 -7.07 5.23
C ASN A 111 -2.73 -6.64 6.19
N TYR A 112 -3.35 -5.53 5.87
CA TYR A 112 -4.57 -5.05 6.51
C TYR A 112 -5.78 -5.53 5.72
N ASN A 113 -6.77 -6.10 6.39
CA ASN A 113 -8.04 -6.56 5.81
C ASN A 113 -7.86 -7.50 4.59
N ILE A 114 -6.89 -8.43 4.67
CA ILE A 114 -6.61 -9.39 3.59
C ILE A 114 -7.11 -10.79 3.93
N HIS A 115 -6.90 -11.24 5.17
CA HIS A 115 -7.29 -12.57 5.64
C HIS A 115 -7.86 -12.52 7.06
N PRO A 116 -9.21 -12.57 7.22
CA PRO A 116 -10.25 -12.52 6.19
C PRO A 116 -10.41 -11.11 5.61
N THR A 117 -10.88 -11.01 4.38
CA THR A 117 -11.25 -9.74 3.76
C THR A 117 -12.69 -9.40 4.09
N ILE A 118 -12.90 -8.25 4.75
CA ILE A 118 -14.22 -7.72 5.08
C ILE A 118 -14.51 -6.53 4.16
N ARG A 119 -15.58 -6.60 3.38
CA ARG A 119 -15.96 -5.55 2.43
C ARG A 119 -16.24 -4.23 3.16
N GLY A 120 -15.78 -3.13 2.58
CA GLY A 120 -16.00 -1.79 3.14
C GLY A 120 -15.09 -1.40 4.31
N LYS A 121 -14.27 -2.32 4.84
CA LYS A 121 -13.33 -2.04 5.95
C LYS A 121 -11.99 -1.46 5.49
N GLY A 122 -11.89 -1.09 4.23
CA GLY A 122 -10.69 -0.49 3.64
C GLY A 122 -9.83 -1.48 2.85
N SER A 123 -9.19 -0.97 1.82
CA SER A 123 -8.35 -1.70 0.87
C SER A 123 -7.11 -0.90 0.49
N ALA A 124 -6.21 -1.52 -0.28
CA ALA A 124 -5.05 -0.85 -0.89
C ALA A 124 -4.16 -0.11 0.13
N ILE A 125 -3.86 -0.75 1.27
CA ILE A 125 -2.96 -0.17 2.27
C ILE A 125 -1.53 -0.54 1.89
N PHE A 126 -0.76 0.47 1.50
CA PHE A 126 0.59 0.31 0.99
C PHE A 126 1.59 1.19 1.73
N LEU A 127 2.80 0.67 1.94
CA LEU A 127 3.99 1.46 2.20
C LEU A 127 4.64 1.76 0.85
N HIS A 128 4.67 3.03 0.45
CA HIS A 128 5.17 3.46 -0.86
C HIS A 128 6.00 4.74 -0.78
N LEU A 129 6.62 5.13 -1.89
CA LEU A 129 7.41 6.35 -1.97
C LEU A 129 6.51 7.59 -1.89
N THR A 130 7.03 8.68 -1.33
CA THR A 130 6.34 9.96 -1.24
C THR A 130 7.18 11.09 -1.82
N LYS A 131 6.53 12.15 -2.29
CA LYS A 131 7.18 13.40 -2.70
C LYS A 131 6.82 14.51 -1.73
N ASN A 132 7.84 15.23 -1.26
CA ASN A 132 7.66 16.39 -0.39
C ASN A 132 6.81 16.08 0.86
N TYR A 133 6.82 14.82 1.28
CA TYR A 133 6.09 14.38 2.48
C TYR A 133 4.60 14.79 2.51
N LYS A 134 3.97 14.88 1.36
CA LYS A 134 2.52 15.16 1.27
C LYS A 134 1.73 13.90 1.61
N PRO A 135 0.75 13.98 2.52
CA PRO A 135 -0.16 12.88 2.82
C PRO A 135 -0.93 12.43 1.57
N THR A 136 -1.23 11.15 1.48
CA THR A 136 -1.96 10.53 0.35
C THR A 136 -3.32 10.03 0.77
#